data_9db35a8dbd87842895d7128efa28d758
#
_entry.id   9db35a8dbd87842895d7128efa28d758
#
_cell.length_a   1.000
_cell.length_b   1.000
_cell.length_c   1.000
_cell.angle_alpha   90.00
_cell.angle_beta   90.00
_cell.angle_gamma   90.00
#
_symmetry.space_group_name_H-M   'P 1'
#
loop_
_entity.id
_entity.type
_entity.pdbx_description
1 polymer ?
#
loop_
_entity_poly.entity_id
_entity_poly.type
_entity_poly.pdbx_seq_one_letter_code
_entity_poly.pdbx_strand_id
1 'polypeptide(L)'
;MIRDAHFPGKWQLAFGLPVCFAGMYFAFRDWDTGELISQFDRLQYIWIFLSIAFAFLSIWIRALRWKKILQPLGSPTTWRLFQSTMIGYFGNGFLPARLGEVLKCVAAGKLIPDIPVSSFVGSVIAERTLDLVGLSVIALTVIFLNPLPAWLSSGVAVLLILTGSSTVLLVVVARYQIFMARMFDGVWQLIFKNKANAVLA
;
A
#
# COMPACT_ATOMS: atom_id res chain seq x y z
N MET A 1 -18.53 17.45 8.91
CA MET A 1 -19.01 18.08 7.70
C MET A 1 -18.00 17.71 6.60
N ILE A 2 -18.26 16.61 5.89
CA ILE A 2 -17.42 16.08 4.81
C ILE A 2 -18.00 16.69 3.53
N ARG A 3 -17.45 17.84 3.13
CA ARG A 3 -17.76 18.44 1.83
C ARG A 3 -16.42 18.64 1.12
N ASP A 4 -16.38 18.22 -0.15
CA ASP A 4 -15.29 18.28 -1.12
C ASP A 4 -14.29 17.13 -1.09
N ALA A 5 -14.78 15.89 -1.20
CA ALA A 5 -14.06 14.89 -1.94
C ALA A 5 -13.96 15.42 -3.39
N HIS A 6 -12.76 15.78 -3.84
CA HIS A 6 -12.50 16.03 -5.25
C HIS A 6 -12.76 14.70 -5.98
N PHE A 7 -13.96 14.56 -6.52
CA PHE A 7 -14.26 13.47 -7.42
C PHE A 7 -13.25 13.53 -8.59
N PRO A 8 -12.72 12.41 -9.03
CA PRO A 8 -11.86 12.36 -10.21
C PRO A 8 -12.54 13.14 -11.33
N GLY A 9 -11.78 14.00 -12.00
CA GLY A 9 -12.32 14.90 -13.02
C GLY A 9 -13.18 14.10 -14.02
N LYS A 10 -14.28 14.66 -14.49
CA LYS A 10 -15.24 13.99 -15.41
C LYS A 10 -14.55 13.25 -16.57
N TRP A 11 -13.39 13.75 -17.01
CA TRP A 11 -12.56 13.14 -18.04
C TRP A 11 -11.89 11.82 -17.60
N GLN A 12 -11.45 11.70 -16.34
CA GLN A 12 -10.86 10.46 -15.83
C GLN A 12 -11.90 9.34 -15.71
N LEU A 13 -13.12 9.68 -15.33
CA LEU A 13 -14.25 8.74 -15.33
C LEU A 13 -14.67 8.41 -16.76
N ALA A 14 -14.69 9.40 -17.69
CA ALA A 14 -15.10 9.21 -19.08
C ALA A 14 -14.14 8.28 -19.85
N PHE A 15 -12.85 8.26 -19.55
CA PHE A 15 -11.89 7.33 -20.14
C PHE A 15 -11.71 6.04 -19.33
N GLY A 16 -11.73 6.11 -18.02
CA GLY A 16 -11.51 4.95 -17.15
C GLY A 16 -12.65 3.92 -17.23
N LEU A 17 -13.90 4.38 -17.23
CA LEU A 17 -15.05 3.48 -17.29
C LEU A 17 -15.11 2.68 -18.62
N PRO A 18 -14.98 3.27 -19.82
CA PRO A 18 -14.98 2.49 -21.04
C PRO A 18 -13.84 1.47 -21.11
N VAL A 19 -12.64 1.81 -20.62
CA VAL A 19 -11.50 0.88 -20.57
C VAL A 19 -11.78 -0.27 -19.63
N CYS A 20 -12.36 -0.01 -18.44
CA CYS A 20 -12.76 -1.07 -17.51
C CYS A 20 -13.86 -1.97 -18.10
N PHE A 21 -14.88 -1.38 -18.71
CA PHE A 21 -15.96 -2.15 -19.35
C PHE A 21 -15.45 -2.96 -20.56
N ALA A 22 -14.57 -2.38 -21.39
CA ALA A 22 -13.94 -3.11 -22.49
C ALA A 22 -13.09 -4.27 -21.95
N GLY A 23 -12.27 -4.04 -20.91
CA GLY A 23 -11.49 -5.08 -20.26
C GLY A 23 -12.36 -6.21 -19.69
N MET A 24 -13.45 -5.87 -19.00
CA MET A 24 -14.43 -6.85 -18.52
C MET A 24 -15.09 -7.60 -19.69
N TYR A 25 -15.53 -6.89 -20.71
CA TYR A 25 -16.14 -7.54 -21.89
C TYR A 25 -15.18 -8.54 -22.52
N PHE A 26 -13.92 -8.15 -22.80
CA PHE A 26 -12.91 -9.04 -23.38
C PHE A 26 -12.55 -10.21 -22.45
N ALA A 27 -12.57 -10.01 -21.15
CA ALA A 27 -12.29 -11.06 -20.16
C ALA A 27 -13.42 -12.10 -20.08
N PHE A 28 -14.67 -11.68 -20.25
CA PHE A 28 -15.84 -12.55 -20.02
C PHE A 28 -16.54 -13.01 -21.31
N ARG A 29 -16.19 -12.42 -22.48
CA ARG A 29 -16.91 -12.70 -23.74
C ARG A 29 -16.84 -14.16 -24.18
N ASP A 30 -15.75 -14.84 -23.88
CA ASP A 30 -15.51 -16.24 -24.30
C ASP A 30 -15.85 -17.26 -23.19
N TRP A 31 -16.48 -16.80 -22.09
CA TRP A 31 -16.86 -17.66 -20.97
C TRP A 31 -18.22 -18.31 -21.22
N ASP A 32 -18.23 -19.64 -21.12
CA ASP A 32 -19.48 -20.40 -21.09
C ASP A 32 -20.08 -20.30 -19.67
N THR A 33 -21.24 -19.64 -19.57
CA THR A 33 -21.97 -19.48 -18.30
C THR A 33 -22.40 -20.82 -17.71
N GLY A 34 -22.67 -21.85 -18.55
CA GLY A 34 -23.01 -23.19 -18.09
C GLY A 34 -21.83 -23.91 -17.44
N GLU A 35 -20.64 -23.74 -18.02
CA GLU A 35 -19.41 -24.29 -17.45
C GLU A 35 -19.06 -23.60 -16.12
N LEU A 36 -19.22 -22.29 -16.04
CA LEU A 36 -19.05 -21.52 -14.80
C LEU A 36 -19.94 -22.04 -13.68
N ILE A 37 -21.24 -22.19 -13.92
CA ILE A 37 -22.18 -22.68 -12.92
C ILE A 37 -21.78 -24.08 -12.44
N SER A 38 -21.40 -24.98 -13.36
CA SER A 38 -20.95 -26.32 -13.02
C SER A 38 -19.66 -26.34 -12.18
N GLN A 39 -18.78 -25.37 -12.34
CA GLN A 39 -17.59 -25.20 -11.52
C GLN A 39 -17.94 -24.73 -10.09
N PHE A 40 -18.97 -23.89 -9.94
CA PHE A 40 -19.45 -23.48 -8.61
C PHE A 40 -19.99 -24.66 -7.79
N ASP A 41 -20.65 -25.63 -8.42
CA ASP A 41 -21.14 -26.83 -7.74
C ASP A 41 -20.00 -27.76 -7.26
N ARG A 42 -18.82 -27.67 -7.88
CA ARG A 42 -17.61 -28.40 -7.51
C ARG A 42 -16.72 -27.66 -6.51
N LEU A 43 -17.07 -26.42 -6.12
CA LEU A 43 -16.27 -25.65 -5.19
C LEU A 43 -16.22 -26.30 -3.81
N GLN A 44 -15.03 -26.59 -3.37
CA GLN A 44 -14.79 -26.99 -2.00
C GLN A 44 -14.71 -25.74 -1.12
N TYR A 45 -15.80 -25.37 -0.49
CA TYR A 45 -15.94 -24.17 0.35
C TYR A 45 -14.89 -24.08 1.45
N ILE A 46 -14.32 -25.21 1.89
CA ILE A 46 -13.25 -25.25 2.88
C ILE A 46 -12.02 -24.47 2.42
N TRP A 47 -11.65 -24.54 1.13
CA TRP A 47 -10.50 -23.82 0.58
C TRP A 47 -10.75 -22.32 0.50
N ILE A 48 -11.98 -21.90 0.25
CA ILE A 48 -12.37 -20.47 0.26
C ILE A 48 -12.24 -19.94 1.68
N PHE A 49 -12.79 -20.64 2.67
CA PHE A 49 -12.70 -20.24 4.07
C PHE A 49 -11.24 -20.18 4.53
N LEU A 50 -10.44 -21.18 4.17
CA LEU A 50 -9.02 -21.23 4.51
C LEU A 50 -8.25 -20.06 3.86
N SER A 51 -8.53 -19.74 2.59
CA SER A 51 -7.93 -18.60 1.89
C SER A 51 -8.25 -17.28 2.57
N ILE A 52 -9.50 -17.08 2.96
CA ILE A 52 -9.94 -15.88 3.70
C ILE A 52 -9.22 -15.80 5.05
N ALA A 53 -9.15 -16.90 5.79
CA ALA A 53 -8.46 -16.96 7.08
C ALA A 53 -6.97 -16.61 6.94
N PHE A 54 -6.29 -17.16 5.93
CA PHE A 54 -4.89 -16.84 5.66
C PHE A 54 -4.70 -15.37 5.19
N ALA A 55 -5.63 -14.80 4.45
CA ALA A 55 -5.60 -13.39 4.07
C ALA A 55 -5.66 -12.48 5.31
N PHE A 56 -6.59 -12.74 6.22
CA PHE A 56 -6.70 -11.99 7.48
C PHE A 56 -5.45 -12.19 8.35
N LEU A 57 -4.94 -13.40 8.48
CA LEU A 57 -3.71 -13.70 9.22
C LEU A 57 -2.52 -12.95 8.62
N SER A 58 -2.39 -12.92 7.30
CA SER A 58 -1.34 -12.16 6.60
C SER A 58 -1.40 -10.67 6.95
N ILE A 59 -2.59 -10.06 6.93
CA ILE A 59 -2.78 -8.64 7.28
C ILE A 59 -2.46 -8.41 8.77
N TRP A 60 -2.82 -9.36 9.64
CA TRP A 60 -2.50 -9.28 11.06
C TRP A 60 -0.99 -9.31 11.33
N ILE A 61 -0.27 -10.23 10.67
CA ILE A 61 1.20 -10.31 10.75
C ILE A 61 1.85 -9.01 10.25
N ARG A 62 1.32 -8.41 9.17
CA ARG A 62 1.77 -7.09 8.68
C ARG A 62 1.56 -5.99 9.72
N ALA A 63 0.43 -5.98 10.41
CA ALA A 63 0.16 -5.03 11.49
C ALA A 63 1.11 -5.22 12.68
N LEU A 64 1.47 -6.46 13.03
CA LEU A 64 2.47 -6.77 14.06
C LEU A 64 3.86 -6.28 13.66
N ARG A 65 4.28 -6.50 12.40
CA ARG A 65 5.54 -5.99 11.87
C ARG A 65 5.56 -4.46 11.91
N TRP A 66 4.48 -3.83 11.49
CA TRP A 66 4.36 -2.37 11.48
C TRP A 66 4.41 -1.79 12.90
N LYS A 67 3.81 -2.47 13.87
CA LYS A 67 3.94 -2.10 15.29
C LYS A 67 5.40 -2.05 15.74
N LYS A 68 6.22 -3.05 15.35
CA LYS A 68 7.65 -3.08 15.70
C LYS A 68 8.41 -1.91 15.08
N ILE A 69 8.11 -1.53 13.85
CA ILE A 69 8.72 -0.38 13.18
C ILE A 69 8.37 0.93 13.89
N LEU A 70 7.14 1.06 14.40
CA LEU A 70 6.65 2.25 15.09
C LEU A 70 7.01 2.29 16.59
N GLN A 71 7.50 1.20 17.16
CA GLN A 71 7.81 1.08 18.58
C GLN A 71 8.73 2.20 19.14
N PRO A 72 9.75 2.71 18.40
CA PRO A 72 10.59 3.83 18.87
C PRO A 72 9.84 5.16 18.96
N LEU A 73 8.70 5.30 18.26
CA LEU A 73 7.90 6.53 18.17
C LEU A 73 6.69 6.53 19.11
N GLY A 74 6.37 5.37 19.67
CA GLY A 74 5.22 5.16 20.56
C GLY A 74 4.85 3.70 20.66
N SER A 75 3.84 3.37 21.46
CA SER A 75 3.35 1.99 21.61
C SER A 75 1.92 1.83 21.07
N PRO A 76 1.73 1.92 19.74
CA PRO A 76 0.41 1.78 19.15
C PRO A 76 -0.16 0.38 19.38
N THR A 77 -1.46 0.31 19.58
CA THR A 77 -2.17 -0.97 19.70
C THR A 77 -2.21 -1.66 18.33
N THR A 78 -1.88 -2.95 18.30
CA THR A 78 -1.89 -3.76 17.06
C THR A 78 -3.24 -3.68 16.34
N TRP A 79 -4.34 -3.64 17.09
CA TRP A 79 -5.70 -3.54 16.53
C TRP A 79 -5.90 -2.27 15.70
N ARG A 80 -5.48 -1.11 16.20
CA ARG A 80 -5.57 0.17 15.46
C ARG A 80 -4.74 0.16 14.17
N LEU A 81 -3.56 -0.46 14.22
CA LEU A 81 -2.71 -0.65 13.04
C LEU A 81 -3.32 -1.63 12.03
N PHE A 82 -3.94 -2.70 12.52
CA PHE A 82 -4.70 -3.63 11.69
C PHE A 82 -5.86 -2.93 10.97
N GLN A 83 -6.68 -2.17 11.71
CA GLN A 83 -7.76 -1.37 11.13
C GLN A 83 -7.26 -0.40 10.06
N SER A 84 -6.16 0.33 10.33
CA SER A 84 -5.55 1.25 9.37
C SER A 84 -5.06 0.53 8.12
N THR A 85 -4.48 -0.66 8.30
CA THR A 85 -4.01 -1.50 7.19
C THR A 85 -5.18 -2.00 6.34
N MET A 86 -6.28 -2.44 6.96
CA MET A 86 -7.50 -2.83 6.25
C MET A 86 -8.08 -1.69 5.43
N ILE A 87 -8.13 -0.47 5.99
CA ILE A 87 -8.58 0.73 5.27
C ILE A 87 -7.66 1.01 4.07
N GLY A 88 -6.34 0.81 4.22
CA GLY A 88 -5.39 0.94 3.12
C GLY A 88 -5.62 -0.08 2.00
N TYR A 89 -5.83 -1.36 2.34
CA TYR A 89 -6.16 -2.40 1.37
C TYR A 89 -7.48 -2.13 0.64
N PHE A 90 -8.51 -1.73 1.38
CA PHE A 90 -9.77 -1.31 0.79
C PHE A 90 -9.55 -0.15 -0.19
N GLY A 91 -8.79 0.87 0.22
CA GLY A 91 -8.46 2.02 -0.63
C GLY A 91 -7.73 1.61 -1.92
N ASN A 92 -6.82 0.63 -1.87
CA ASN A 92 -6.12 0.13 -3.06
C ASN A 92 -7.04 -0.58 -4.07
N GLY A 93 -8.21 -1.06 -3.63
CA GLY A 93 -9.21 -1.65 -4.53
C GLY A 93 -9.99 -0.61 -5.35
N PHE A 94 -10.09 0.63 -4.86
CA PHE A 94 -10.91 1.69 -5.49
C PHE A 94 -10.07 2.87 -6.00
N LEU A 95 -8.91 3.13 -5.40
CA LEU A 95 -8.07 4.28 -5.74
C LEU A 95 -6.99 3.88 -6.76
N PRO A 96 -6.79 4.69 -7.82
CA PRO A 96 -5.69 4.47 -8.74
C PRO A 96 -4.33 4.68 -8.06
N ALA A 97 -3.26 4.20 -8.70
CA ALA A 97 -1.87 4.41 -8.30
C ALA A 97 -1.54 3.96 -6.85
N ARG A 98 -2.27 2.98 -6.30
CA ARG A 98 -2.06 2.45 -4.93
C ARG A 98 -2.10 3.53 -3.82
N LEU A 99 -2.96 4.52 -3.99
CA LEU A 99 -3.18 5.58 -2.98
C LEU A 99 -3.70 5.04 -1.63
N GLY A 100 -4.07 3.78 -1.54
CA GLY A 100 -4.40 3.12 -0.28
C GLY A 100 -3.27 3.14 0.76
N GLU A 101 -1.98 3.20 0.34
CA GLU A 101 -0.88 3.38 1.30
C GLU A 101 -0.95 4.76 1.98
N VAL A 102 -1.31 5.81 1.24
CA VAL A 102 -1.54 7.15 1.81
C VAL A 102 -2.75 7.12 2.74
N LEU A 103 -3.82 6.45 2.31
CA LEU A 103 -5.03 6.29 3.12
C LEU A 103 -4.76 5.52 4.42
N LYS A 104 -3.91 4.49 4.38
CA LYS A 104 -3.40 3.76 5.54
C LYS A 104 -2.72 4.71 6.55
N CYS A 105 -1.83 5.61 6.07
CA CYS A 105 -1.15 6.57 6.93
C CYS A 105 -2.10 7.59 7.54
N VAL A 106 -3.05 8.12 6.75
CA VAL A 106 -4.06 9.07 7.23
C VAL A 106 -4.99 8.41 8.25
N ALA A 107 -5.42 7.18 8.00
CA ALA A 107 -6.25 6.41 8.93
C ALA A 107 -5.51 6.13 10.24
N ALA A 108 -4.23 5.76 10.17
CA ALA A 108 -3.40 5.56 11.34
C ALA A 108 -3.26 6.84 12.19
N GLY A 109 -3.01 7.99 11.55
CA GLY A 109 -2.93 9.27 12.25
C GLY A 109 -4.23 9.70 12.93
N LYS A 110 -5.39 9.30 12.39
CA LYS A 110 -6.69 9.53 13.04
C LYS A 110 -6.95 8.57 14.20
N LEU A 111 -6.56 7.30 14.07
CA LEU A 111 -6.77 6.27 15.09
C LEU A 111 -5.74 6.33 16.22
N ILE A 112 -4.57 6.90 15.95
CA ILE A 112 -3.42 6.96 16.88
C ILE A 112 -2.89 8.41 16.87
N PRO A 113 -3.60 9.36 17.49
CA PRO A 113 -3.27 10.79 17.46
C PRO A 113 -1.94 11.12 18.15
N ASP A 114 -1.45 10.24 19.00
CA ASP A 114 -0.18 10.41 19.74
C ASP A 114 1.06 10.36 18.82
N ILE A 115 0.91 9.83 17.60
CA ILE A 115 2.00 9.71 16.61
C ILE A 115 1.67 10.58 15.40
N PRO A 116 2.56 11.49 14.98
CA PRO A 116 2.32 12.36 13.83
C PRO A 116 2.23 11.56 12.51
N VAL A 117 1.40 12.03 11.59
CA VAL A 117 1.16 11.37 10.29
C VAL A 117 2.46 11.19 9.49
N SER A 118 3.39 12.15 9.59
CA SER A 118 4.71 12.07 8.95
C SER A 118 5.51 10.84 9.38
N SER A 119 5.39 10.42 10.64
CA SER A 119 6.03 9.21 11.15
C SER A 119 5.44 7.93 10.53
N PHE A 120 4.13 7.90 10.28
CA PHE A 120 3.50 6.79 9.56
C PHE A 120 3.98 6.71 8.12
N VAL A 121 4.13 7.84 7.43
CA VAL A 121 4.70 7.88 6.07
C VAL A 121 6.13 7.35 6.06
N GLY A 122 6.99 7.83 6.97
CA GLY A 122 8.35 7.32 7.13
C GLY A 122 8.41 5.81 7.41
N SER A 123 7.48 5.30 8.24
CA SER A 123 7.41 3.87 8.55
C SER A 123 6.98 3.02 7.37
N VAL A 124 6.13 3.53 6.47
CA VAL A 124 5.76 2.85 5.22
C VAL A 124 6.95 2.78 4.27
N ILE A 125 7.75 3.84 4.15
CA ILE A 125 9.00 3.83 3.38
C ILE A 125 9.95 2.76 3.94
N ALA A 126 10.12 2.71 5.27
CA ALA A 126 10.93 1.69 5.93
C ALA A 126 10.40 0.27 5.65
N GLU A 127 9.09 0.07 5.71
CA GLU A 127 8.43 -1.19 5.37
C GLU A 127 8.76 -1.63 3.94
N ARG A 128 8.69 -0.73 2.96
CA ARG A 128 9.02 -1.03 1.56
C ARG A 128 10.50 -1.35 1.35
N THR A 129 11.37 -0.63 2.03
CA THR A 129 12.82 -0.92 1.97
C THR A 129 13.12 -2.31 2.52
N LEU A 130 12.51 -2.70 3.65
CA LEU A 130 12.69 -4.04 4.21
C LEU A 130 12.12 -5.14 3.28
N ASP A 131 11.00 -4.88 2.60
CA ASP A 131 10.45 -5.81 1.60
C ASP A 131 11.42 -6.00 0.42
N LEU A 132 12.02 -4.92 -0.09
CA LEU A 132 13.03 -4.97 -1.16
C LEU A 132 14.30 -5.70 -0.71
N VAL A 133 14.78 -5.47 0.51
CA VAL A 133 15.93 -6.19 1.08
C VAL A 133 15.63 -7.68 1.15
N GLY A 134 14.47 -8.06 1.68
CA GLY A 134 14.07 -9.46 1.77
C GLY A 134 14.01 -10.14 0.38
N LEU A 135 13.42 -9.46 -0.60
CA LEU A 135 13.35 -9.94 -1.98
C LEU A 135 14.75 -10.09 -2.61
N SER A 136 15.65 -9.12 -2.35
CA SER A 136 17.03 -9.17 -2.82
C SER A 136 17.80 -10.34 -2.24
N VAL A 137 17.63 -10.64 -0.95
CA VAL A 137 18.25 -11.82 -0.32
C VAL A 137 17.77 -13.10 -0.97
N ILE A 138 16.48 -13.25 -1.21
CA ILE A 138 15.92 -14.42 -1.90
C ILE A 138 16.49 -14.52 -3.31
N ALA A 139 16.49 -13.42 -4.07
CA ALA A 139 17.01 -13.40 -5.44
C ALA A 139 18.48 -13.80 -5.50
N LEU A 140 19.31 -13.27 -4.60
CA LEU A 140 20.73 -13.64 -4.50
C LEU A 140 20.92 -15.12 -4.15
N THR A 141 20.12 -15.65 -3.22
CA THR A 141 20.15 -17.08 -2.85
C THR A 141 19.85 -17.96 -4.07
N VAL A 142 18.84 -17.60 -4.88
CA VAL A 142 18.49 -18.34 -6.10
C VAL A 142 19.61 -18.30 -7.12
N ILE A 143 20.29 -17.15 -7.30
CA ILE A 143 21.43 -17.01 -8.21
C ILE A 143 22.58 -17.94 -7.78
N PHE A 144 22.86 -18.02 -6.49
CA PHE A 144 23.92 -18.89 -5.98
C PHE A 144 23.62 -20.38 -6.14
N LEU A 145 22.35 -20.74 -6.12
CA LEU A 145 21.92 -22.15 -6.21
C LEU A 145 21.74 -22.63 -7.66
N ASN A 146 21.45 -21.73 -8.60
CA ASN A 146 21.14 -22.09 -9.98
C ASN A 146 21.73 -21.08 -10.97
N PRO A 147 22.30 -21.54 -12.11
CA PRO A 147 22.69 -20.65 -13.20
C PRO A 147 21.42 -20.03 -13.82
N LEU A 148 21.33 -18.71 -13.75
CA LEU A 148 20.18 -17.98 -14.27
C LEU A 148 20.34 -17.61 -15.75
N PRO A 149 19.26 -17.67 -16.55
CA PRO A 149 19.28 -17.10 -17.90
C PRO A 149 19.53 -15.58 -17.85
N ALA A 150 20.14 -15.04 -18.92
CA ALA A 150 20.59 -13.63 -18.97
C ALA A 150 19.48 -12.61 -18.72
N TRP A 151 18.25 -12.87 -19.17
CA TRP A 151 17.11 -11.98 -18.92
C TRP A 151 16.74 -11.88 -17.43
N LEU A 152 16.93 -12.95 -16.66
CA LEU A 152 16.61 -12.95 -15.23
C LEU A 152 17.71 -12.28 -14.41
N SER A 153 18.98 -12.41 -14.83
CA SER A 153 20.12 -11.72 -14.19
C SER A 153 19.98 -10.20 -14.31
N SER A 154 19.48 -9.69 -15.44
CA SER A 154 19.16 -8.27 -15.62
C SER A 154 18.07 -7.80 -14.67
N GLY A 155 17.02 -8.59 -14.45
CA GLY A 155 15.97 -8.31 -13.50
C GLY A 155 16.48 -8.21 -12.06
N VAL A 156 17.40 -9.10 -11.67
CA VAL A 156 18.03 -9.04 -10.33
C VAL A 156 18.91 -7.81 -10.19
N ALA A 157 19.67 -7.41 -11.22
CA ALA A 157 20.46 -6.19 -11.18
C ALA A 157 19.58 -4.96 -10.93
N VAL A 158 18.44 -4.84 -11.63
CA VAL A 158 17.44 -3.77 -11.39
C VAL A 158 16.92 -3.82 -9.95
N LEU A 159 16.60 -5.01 -9.43
CA LEU A 159 16.15 -5.17 -8.05
C LEU A 159 17.20 -4.68 -7.05
N LEU A 160 18.48 -5.02 -7.24
CA LEU A 160 19.55 -4.57 -6.36
C LEU A 160 19.75 -3.05 -6.40
N ILE A 161 19.64 -2.44 -7.58
CA ILE A 161 19.69 -0.97 -7.72
C ILE A 161 18.52 -0.33 -6.98
N LEU A 162 17.30 -0.84 -7.14
CA LEU A 162 16.11 -0.34 -6.43
C LEU A 162 16.25 -0.50 -4.91
N THR A 163 16.78 -1.62 -4.45
CA THR A 163 17.02 -1.86 -3.02
C THR A 163 18.07 -0.90 -2.48
N GLY A 164 19.16 -0.71 -3.19
CA GLY A 164 20.22 0.23 -2.81
C GLY A 164 19.71 1.67 -2.75
N SER A 165 19.02 2.13 -3.78
CA SER A 165 18.44 3.49 -3.83
C SER A 165 17.38 3.72 -2.73
N SER A 166 16.52 2.73 -2.47
CA SER A 166 15.52 2.80 -1.40
C SER A 166 16.19 2.84 -0.01
N THR A 167 17.27 2.09 0.19
CA THR A 167 18.04 2.11 1.44
C THR A 167 18.71 3.46 1.66
N VAL A 168 19.32 4.03 0.61
CA VAL A 168 19.93 5.37 0.67
C VAL A 168 18.85 6.41 1.00
N LEU A 169 17.70 6.36 0.34
CA LEU A 169 16.57 7.25 0.63
C LEU A 169 16.14 7.14 2.09
N LEU A 170 16.03 5.94 2.63
CA LEU A 170 15.65 5.70 4.02
C LEU A 170 16.69 6.31 4.98
N VAL A 171 17.98 6.14 4.71
CA VAL A 171 19.06 6.72 5.53
C VAL A 171 19.01 8.25 5.46
N VAL A 172 18.80 8.83 4.27
CA VAL A 172 18.65 10.27 4.09
C VAL A 172 17.45 10.79 4.87
N VAL A 173 16.28 10.14 4.73
CA VAL A 173 15.08 10.53 5.49
C VAL A 173 15.32 10.41 6.99
N ALA A 174 15.95 9.33 7.47
CA ALA A 174 16.26 9.15 8.87
C ALA A 174 17.25 10.20 9.40
N ARG A 175 18.24 10.58 8.59
CA ARG A 175 19.25 11.60 8.97
C ARG A 175 18.65 13.01 9.00
N TYR A 176 17.71 13.28 8.11
CA TYR A 176 17.08 14.60 7.94
C TYR A 176 15.64 14.64 8.47
N GLN A 177 15.26 13.77 9.40
CA GLN A 177 13.91 13.68 9.95
C GLN A 177 13.35 15.03 10.41
N ILE A 178 14.19 15.87 11.05
CA ILE A 178 13.78 17.20 11.53
C ILE A 178 13.47 18.14 10.36
N PHE A 179 14.24 18.07 9.28
CA PHE A 179 14.04 18.89 8.08
C PHE A 179 12.80 18.45 7.30
N MET A 180 12.63 17.12 7.14
CA MET A 180 11.47 16.56 6.45
C MET A 180 10.17 16.77 7.23
N ALA A 181 10.20 16.66 8.57
CA ALA A 181 9.02 16.95 9.40
C ALA A 181 8.58 18.41 9.19
N ARG A 182 9.50 19.39 9.19
CA ARG A 182 9.19 20.80 8.92
C ARG A 182 8.66 21.04 7.51
N MET A 183 9.21 20.38 6.51
CA MET A 183 8.70 20.45 5.13
C MET A 183 7.29 19.87 5.01
N PHE A 184 7.05 18.68 5.59
CA PHE A 184 5.73 18.05 5.56
C PHE A 184 4.69 18.84 6.34
N ASP A 185 5.03 19.35 7.51
CA ASP A 185 4.16 20.24 8.29
C ASP A 185 3.89 21.56 7.55
N GLY A 186 4.87 22.10 6.85
CA GLY A 186 4.72 23.28 5.98
C GLY A 186 3.78 23.03 4.81
N VAL A 187 3.96 21.92 4.10
CA VAL A 187 3.10 21.53 2.96
C VAL A 187 1.70 21.15 3.47
N TRP A 188 1.59 20.43 4.59
CA TRP A 188 0.31 20.12 5.22
C TRP A 188 -0.44 21.36 5.64
N GLN A 189 0.25 22.33 6.28
CA GLN A 189 -0.36 23.61 6.66
C GLN A 189 -0.76 24.42 5.42
N LEU A 190 0.03 24.46 4.34
CA LEU A 190 -0.33 25.15 3.10
C LEU A 190 -1.57 24.54 2.44
N ILE A 191 -1.71 23.22 2.45
CA ILE A 191 -2.84 22.53 1.82
C ILE A 191 -4.11 22.62 2.68
N PHE A 192 -3.99 22.57 4.01
CA PHE A 192 -5.14 22.47 4.91
C PHE A 192 -5.46 23.76 5.68
N LYS A 193 -4.50 24.63 5.97
CA LYS A 193 -4.73 25.92 6.65
C LYS A 193 -5.44 26.94 5.78
N ASN A 194 -5.25 26.88 4.46
CA ASN A 194 -5.98 27.76 3.53
C ASN A 194 -7.49 27.44 3.48
N LYS A 195 -7.90 26.24 3.93
CA LYS A 195 -9.31 25.87 4.06
C LYS A 195 -9.94 26.26 5.41
N ALA A 196 -9.14 26.37 6.47
CA ALA A 196 -9.67 26.78 7.78
C ALA A 196 -10.04 28.27 7.83
N ASN A 197 -9.27 29.11 7.16
CA ASN A 197 -9.53 30.55 7.08
C ASN A 197 -10.67 30.92 6.11
N ALA A 198 -11.00 30.04 5.15
CA ALA A 198 -12.14 30.23 4.24
C ALA A 198 -13.50 29.81 4.84
N VAL A 199 -13.49 29.23 6.04
CA VAL A 199 -14.71 28.79 6.75
C VAL A 199 -15.09 29.77 7.88
N LEU A 200 -14.16 30.68 8.23
CA LEU A 200 -14.34 31.70 9.29
C LEU A 200 -14.55 33.12 8.74
N ALA A 201 -14.57 33.32 7.43
CA ALA A 201 -14.98 34.52 6.73
C ALA A 201 -16.31 34.30 6.01
#